data_4319f164ddd54ce5578850efd0ef662e
#
_entry.id   4319f164ddd54ce5578850efd0ef662e
#
_cell.length_a   1.000
_cell.length_b   1.000
_cell.length_c   1.000
_cell.angle_alpha   90.00
_cell.angle_beta   90.00
_cell.angle_gamma   90.00
#
_symmetry.space_group_name_H-M   'P 1'
#
loop_
_entity.id
_entity.type
_entity.pdbx_description
1 polymer ?
#
loop_
_entity_poly.entity_id
_entity_poly.type
_entity_poly.pdbx_seq_one_letter_code
_entity_poly.pdbx_strand_id
1 'polypeptide(L)'
;MTYMLLIIGAIILAIFLGEKFDVNAGIVGVVFAYILGSFMIGLSTDEIFALWPVELFMMIFGVSFFFNFANENGTLEIIGHHLIYAFKNHLFWLPFGFFFAAALISGLGGSIWGSVPIVGFLALNIAKENNLDTRIIAIAVIEGALAGGVFPFGPLGAIVQGLIASTGFADMAQEISWQLFIVSTIYPILLLLFLMFKDRKNDAYKQVELKAPEAFKPKQKQTLTLMTIFIGIMLIFPIIDNFTGGSIPFIASISDSLNLGLMGIVFGVIAYMFELADGQKVLNRTPWSVIWMTCGISLLIGVGVQVGITESLAALISYVPWPIIPVTIALLCGCMSIFSSTIGVIAPLFFTTLPALYATTGWSPTIMAVCIIIGGFAATVTPFSDGGSLLLASSGYLGKDQKDLYNTLLFRVTPFTVGSAAITALTLSIIHSI
;
A
#
# COMPACT_ATOMS: atom_id res chain seq x y z
N MET A 1 24.30 -0.67 -19.77
CA MET A 1 24.85 -1.22 -18.50
C MET A 1 25.43 -0.17 -17.57
N THR A 2 26.32 0.73 -18.05
CA THR A 2 26.93 1.77 -17.19
C THR A 2 25.89 2.72 -16.56
N TYR A 3 24.98 3.28 -17.35
CA TYR A 3 23.92 4.17 -16.83
C TYR A 3 22.97 3.46 -15.88
N MET A 4 22.62 2.17 -16.14
CA MET A 4 21.82 1.37 -15.22
C MET A 4 22.46 1.28 -13.83
N LEU A 5 23.76 0.96 -13.77
CA LEU A 5 24.49 0.88 -12.50
C LEU A 5 24.57 2.25 -11.79
N LEU A 6 24.70 3.34 -12.54
CA LEU A 6 24.69 4.71 -11.99
C LEU A 6 23.33 5.07 -11.38
N ILE A 7 22.23 4.79 -12.08
CA ILE A 7 20.88 5.11 -11.58
C ILE A 7 20.51 4.21 -10.38
N ILE A 8 20.79 2.90 -10.45
CA ILE A 8 20.56 2.00 -9.30
C ILE A 8 21.44 2.43 -8.13
N GLY A 9 22.71 2.76 -8.37
CA GLY A 9 23.62 3.27 -7.35
C GLY A 9 23.12 4.59 -6.74
N ALA A 10 22.56 5.49 -7.55
CA ALA A 10 21.94 6.74 -7.08
C ALA A 10 20.70 6.48 -6.21
N ILE A 11 19.84 5.51 -6.58
CA ILE A 11 18.68 5.12 -5.76
C ILE A 11 19.14 4.56 -4.41
N ILE A 12 20.11 3.64 -4.41
CA ILE A 12 20.65 3.06 -3.18
C ILE A 12 21.29 4.15 -2.32
N LEU A 13 22.04 5.06 -2.93
CA LEU A 13 22.67 6.17 -2.24
C LEU A 13 21.65 7.17 -1.71
N ALA A 14 20.54 7.42 -2.43
CA ALA A 14 19.45 8.27 -1.96
C ALA A 14 18.79 7.69 -0.71
N ILE A 15 18.55 6.38 -0.68
CA ILE A 15 18.02 5.68 0.49
C ILE A 15 19.01 5.78 1.67
N PHE A 16 20.29 5.46 1.42
CA PHE A 16 21.32 5.52 2.46
C PHE A 16 21.51 6.92 3.04
N LEU A 17 21.53 7.95 2.19
CA LEU A 17 21.65 9.35 2.63
C LEU A 17 20.38 9.78 3.36
N GLY A 18 19.22 9.32 2.90
CA GLY A 18 17.93 9.55 3.57
C GLY A 18 17.96 9.05 5.02
N GLU A 19 18.35 7.81 5.23
CA GLU A 19 18.43 7.24 6.58
C GLU A 19 19.53 7.90 7.43
N LYS A 20 20.71 8.12 6.85
CA LYS A 20 21.86 8.64 7.60
C LYS A 20 21.67 10.08 8.08
N PHE A 21 21.02 10.92 7.28
CA PHE A 21 20.85 12.36 7.55
C PHE A 21 19.42 12.76 7.90
N ASP A 22 18.51 11.79 8.05
CA ASP A 22 17.08 12.02 8.31
C ASP A 22 16.42 12.95 7.27
N VAL A 23 16.81 12.78 5.99
CA VAL A 23 16.29 13.51 4.84
C VAL A 23 15.44 12.56 4.01
N ASN A 24 14.32 13.06 3.45
CA ASN A 24 13.48 12.25 2.59
C ASN A 24 14.26 11.76 1.35
N ALA A 25 14.32 10.45 1.17
CA ALA A 25 15.06 9.81 0.06
C ALA A 25 14.59 10.29 -1.33
N GLY A 26 13.31 10.67 -1.48
CA GLY A 26 12.78 11.22 -2.73
C GLY A 26 13.34 12.61 -3.03
N ILE A 27 13.54 13.46 -2.02
CA ILE A 27 14.19 14.77 -2.21
C ILE A 27 15.64 14.57 -2.69
N VAL A 28 16.34 13.61 -2.09
CA VAL A 28 17.70 13.22 -2.56
C VAL A 28 17.63 12.65 -3.99
N GLY A 29 16.57 11.88 -4.30
CA GLY A 29 16.29 11.40 -5.66
C GLY A 29 16.14 12.51 -6.68
N VAL A 30 15.45 13.60 -6.33
CA VAL A 30 15.34 14.80 -7.20
C VAL A 30 16.71 15.42 -7.47
N VAL A 31 17.56 15.51 -6.43
CA VAL A 31 18.94 16.01 -6.59
C VAL A 31 19.74 15.14 -7.57
N PHE A 32 19.67 13.83 -7.42
CA PHE A 32 20.35 12.91 -8.34
C PHE A 32 19.73 12.95 -9.75
N ALA A 33 18.41 13.07 -9.87
CA ALA A 33 17.74 13.22 -11.16
C ALA A 33 18.27 14.46 -11.91
N TYR A 34 18.41 15.59 -11.21
CA TYR A 34 18.99 16.79 -11.77
C TYR A 34 20.47 16.61 -12.15
N ILE A 35 21.30 16.11 -11.23
CA ILE A 35 22.76 15.95 -11.48
C ILE A 35 23.00 14.97 -12.64
N LEU A 36 22.40 13.79 -12.60
CA LEU A 36 22.60 12.78 -13.64
C LEU A 36 21.93 13.17 -14.94
N GLY A 37 20.70 13.71 -14.87
CA GLY A 37 19.94 14.14 -16.05
C GLY A 37 20.66 15.26 -16.82
N SER A 38 20.96 16.37 -16.16
CA SER A 38 21.54 17.53 -16.84
C SER A 38 23.01 17.37 -17.18
N PHE A 39 23.84 16.86 -16.25
CA PHE A 39 25.30 16.91 -16.43
C PHE A 39 25.90 15.64 -17.03
N MET A 40 25.19 14.50 -16.97
CA MET A 40 25.73 13.24 -17.51
C MET A 40 24.95 12.75 -18.74
N ILE A 41 23.63 12.97 -18.78
CA ILE A 41 22.76 12.50 -19.87
C ILE A 41 22.52 13.64 -20.87
N GLY A 42 22.55 14.91 -20.42
CA GLY A 42 22.39 16.08 -21.28
C GLY A 42 20.94 16.54 -21.45
N LEU A 43 20.07 16.16 -20.53
CA LEU A 43 18.67 16.62 -20.49
C LEU A 43 18.61 18.10 -20.08
N SER A 44 17.77 18.88 -20.73
CA SER A 44 17.41 20.23 -20.29
C SER A 44 16.59 20.17 -18.99
N THR A 45 16.54 21.30 -18.27
CA THR A 45 15.71 21.41 -17.06
C THR A 45 14.22 21.20 -17.36
N ASP A 46 13.75 21.66 -18.52
CA ASP A 46 12.34 21.48 -18.93
C ASP A 46 12.02 20.00 -19.19
N GLU A 47 12.94 19.26 -19.82
CA GLU A 47 12.78 17.81 -19.98
C GLU A 47 12.76 17.08 -18.64
N ILE A 48 13.59 17.49 -17.67
CA ILE A 48 13.55 16.91 -16.32
C ILE A 48 12.23 17.24 -15.63
N PHE A 49 11.73 18.49 -15.72
CA PHE A 49 10.43 18.85 -15.14
C PHE A 49 9.27 18.06 -15.78
N ALA A 50 9.33 17.80 -17.09
CA ALA A 50 8.33 17.00 -17.80
C ALA A 50 8.29 15.53 -17.32
N LEU A 51 9.36 15.01 -16.71
CA LEU A 51 9.39 13.67 -16.11
C LEU A 51 8.77 13.63 -14.70
N TRP A 52 8.39 14.78 -14.11
CA TRP A 52 7.72 14.79 -12.81
C TRP A 52 6.33 14.14 -12.93
N PRO A 53 6.00 13.15 -12.10
CA PRO A 53 4.76 12.38 -12.22
C PRO A 53 3.56 13.17 -11.66
N VAL A 54 3.06 14.16 -12.42
CA VAL A 54 1.98 15.07 -12.00
C VAL A 54 0.72 14.30 -11.64
N GLU A 55 0.33 13.31 -12.43
CA GLU A 55 -0.87 12.52 -12.21
C GLU A 55 -0.78 11.75 -10.87
N LEU A 56 0.35 11.10 -10.62
CA LEU A 56 0.63 10.41 -9.36
C LEU A 56 0.55 11.37 -8.15
N PHE A 57 1.15 12.57 -8.28
CA PHE A 57 1.05 13.61 -7.26
C PHE A 57 -0.42 13.98 -6.97
N MET A 58 -1.20 14.24 -8.01
CA MET A 58 -2.62 14.60 -7.87
C MET A 58 -3.45 13.48 -7.26
N MET A 59 -3.18 12.23 -7.62
CA MET A 59 -3.87 11.07 -7.02
C MET A 59 -3.57 10.96 -5.52
N ILE A 60 -2.29 10.98 -5.12
CA ILE A 60 -1.92 10.84 -3.70
C ILE A 60 -2.48 12.01 -2.88
N PHE A 61 -2.28 13.23 -3.37
CA PHE A 61 -2.75 14.44 -2.68
C PHE A 61 -4.27 14.45 -2.54
N GLY A 62 -5.01 14.30 -3.65
CA GLY A 62 -6.46 14.45 -3.66
C GLY A 62 -7.17 13.41 -2.80
N VAL A 63 -6.80 12.14 -2.93
CA VAL A 63 -7.37 11.07 -2.12
C VAL A 63 -7.06 11.29 -0.64
N SER A 64 -5.79 11.55 -0.31
CA SER A 64 -5.39 11.81 1.08
C SER A 64 -6.07 13.04 1.67
N PHE A 65 -6.20 14.12 0.91
CA PHE A 65 -6.87 15.34 1.36
C PHE A 65 -8.31 15.08 1.79
N PHE A 66 -9.08 14.35 0.98
CA PHE A 66 -10.46 14.01 1.33
C PHE A 66 -10.56 13.08 2.55
N PHE A 67 -9.85 11.96 2.51
CA PHE A 67 -9.97 10.96 3.58
C PHE A 67 -9.38 11.41 4.92
N ASN A 68 -8.48 12.39 4.92
CA ASN A 68 -7.95 12.97 6.15
C ASN A 68 -9.02 13.70 7.00
N PHE A 69 -10.16 14.13 6.43
CA PHE A 69 -11.31 14.60 7.21
C PHE A 69 -11.87 13.51 8.11
N ALA A 70 -11.99 12.29 7.60
CA ALA A 70 -12.45 11.13 8.36
C ALA A 70 -11.46 10.71 9.46
N ASN A 71 -10.16 10.86 9.17
CA ASN A 71 -9.10 10.58 10.13
C ASN A 71 -9.07 11.65 11.25
N GLU A 72 -9.12 12.94 10.89
CA GLU A 72 -9.01 14.03 11.86
C GLU A 72 -10.22 14.12 12.80
N ASN A 73 -11.43 13.82 12.32
CA ASN A 73 -12.63 13.86 13.18
C ASN A 73 -12.94 12.55 13.90
N GLY A 74 -12.06 11.54 13.79
CA GLY A 74 -12.18 10.26 14.49
C GLY A 74 -13.21 9.30 13.89
N THR A 75 -13.73 9.55 12.67
CA THR A 75 -14.68 8.63 12.01
C THR A 75 -14.06 7.24 11.80
N LEU A 76 -12.79 7.18 11.35
CA LEU A 76 -12.11 5.91 11.08
C LEU A 76 -11.89 5.09 12.34
N GLU A 77 -11.54 5.74 13.46
CA GLU A 77 -11.36 5.09 14.76
C GLU A 77 -12.65 4.40 15.23
N ILE A 78 -13.79 5.11 15.18
CA ILE A 78 -15.09 4.55 15.59
C ILE A 78 -15.52 3.40 14.67
N ILE A 79 -15.29 3.49 13.36
CA ILE A 79 -15.53 2.38 12.42
C ILE A 79 -14.73 1.14 12.85
N GLY A 80 -13.44 1.31 13.14
CA GLY A 80 -12.58 0.23 13.61
C GLY A 80 -13.10 -0.44 14.88
N HIS A 81 -13.50 0.37 15.88
CA HIS A 81 -14.05 -0.14 17.15
C HIS A 81 -15.35 -0.94 16.93
N HIS A 82 -16.25 -0.47 16.05
CA HIS A 82 -17.49 -1.21 15.73
C HIS A 82 -17.20 -2.56 15.08
N LEU A 83 -16.23 -2.62 14.16
CA LEU A 83 -15.84 -3.87 13.51
C LEU A 83 -15.25 -4.88 14.51
N ILE A 84 -14.35 -4.45 15.37
CA ILE A 84 -13.76 -5.33 16.39
C ILE A 84 -14.85 -5.83 17.33
N TYR A 85 -15.75 -4.96 17.78
CA TYR A 85 -16.86 -5.32 18.68
C TYR A 85 -17.88 -6.28 18.03
N ALA A 86 -18.02 -6.30 16.72
CA ALA A 86 -18.87 -7.26 16.02
C ALA A 86 -18.46 -8.73 16.27
N PHE A 87 -17.20 -8.96 16.63
CA PHE A 87 -16.67 -10.29 16.97
C PHE A 87 -16.84 -10.70 18.44
N LYS A 88 -17.48 -9.89 19.28
CA LYS A 88 -17.65 -10.14 20.73
C LYS A 88 -18.26 -11.49 21.08
N ASN A 89 -19.11 -12.06 20.24
CA ASN A 89 -19.75 -13.36 20.44
C ASN A 89 -18.98 -14.53 19.82
N HIS A 90 -17.91 -14.25 19.06
CA HIS A 90 -17.12 -15.23 18.31
C HIS A 90 -15.62 -14.93 18.44
N LEU A 91 -15.13 -14.95 19.66
CA LEU A 91 -13.78 -14.49 20.02
C LEU A 91 -12.65 -15.26 19.33
N PHE A 92 -12.85 -16.51 18.95
CA PHE A 92 -11.89 -17.27 18.14
C PHE A 92 -11.59 -16.55 16.81
N TRP A 93 -12.59 -15.84 16.23
CA TRP A 93 -12.45 -15.08 14.98
C TRP A 93 -11.98 -13.63 15.18
N LEU A 94 -11.63 -13.23 16.41
CA LEU A 94 -11.19 -11.89 16.74
C LEU A 94 -9.98 -11.40 15.92
N PRO A 95 -8.97 -12.23 15.54
CA PRO A 95 -7.92 -11.82 14.63
C PRO A 95 -8.45 -11.27 13.29
N PHE A 96 -9.55 -11.83 12.76
CA PHE A 96 -10.21 -11.27 11.59
C PHE A 96 -10.90 -9.92 11.89
N GLY A 97 -11.41 -9.73 13.09
CA GLY A 97 -11.90 -8.42 13.55
C GLY A 97 -10.81 -7.36 13.45
N PHE A 98 -9.61 -7.66 13.90
CA PHE A 98 -8.46 -6.76 13.78
C PHE A 98 -8.02 -6.57 12.33
N PHE A 99 -7.98 -7.66 11.54
CA PHE A 99 -7.66 -7.60 10.10
C PHE A 99 -8.62 -6.67 9.35
N PHE A 100 -9.93 -6.90 9.47
CA PHE A 100 -10.92 -6.09 8.76
C PHE A 100 -11.01 -4.65 9.30
N ALA A 101 -10.80 -4.44 10.61
CA ALA A 101 -10.72 -3.09 11.16
C ALA A 101 -9.52 -2.32 10.58
N ALA A 102 -8.34 -2.95 10.56
CA ALA A 102 -7.14 -2.35 9.98
C ALA A 102 -7.32 -2.13 8.47
N ALA A 103 -7.89 -3.10 7.76
CA ALA A 103 -8.15 -3.01 6.33
C ALA A 103 -9.12 -1.87 6.00
N LEU A 104 -10.23 -1.76 6.73
CA LEU A 104 -11.22 -0.72 6.48
C LEU A 104 -10.68 0.67 6.80
N ILE A 105 -10.01 0.84 7.95
CA ILE A 105 -9.37 2.12 8.31
C ILE A 105 -8.34 2.53 7.26
N SER A 106 -7.49 1.59 6.82
CA SER A 106 -6.45 1.86 5.83
C SER A 106 -7.03 2.19 4.46
N GLY A 107 -7.99 1.41 3.99
CA GLY A 107 -8.65 1.60 2.70
C GLY A 107 -9.50 2.86 2.62
N LEU A 108 -10.08 3.28 3.74
CA LEU A 108 -10.85 4.52 3.88
C LEU A 108 -9.96 5.72 4.25
N GLY A 109 -8.67 5.69 3.96
CA GLY A 109 -7.80 6.85 4.03
C GLY A 109 -6.89 6.96 5.24
N GLY A 110 -7.05 6.10 6.26
CA GLY A 110 -6.14 6.06 7.41
C GLY A 110 -4.74 5.59 7.04
N SER A 111 -4.59 4.92 5.90
CA SER A 111 -3.36 4.31 5.45
C SER A 111 -2.75 3.37 6.53
N ILE A 112 -1.59 2.79 6.26
CA ILE A 112 -0.86 1.98 7.24
C ILE A 112 -0.44 2.82 8.46
N TRP A 113 -0.07 4.08 8.25
CA TRP A 113 0.39 4.99 9.32
C TRP A 113 -0.71 5.38 10.32
N GLY A 114 -1.98 5.35 9.94
CA GLY A 114 -3.12 5.57 10.84
C GLY A 114 -3.69 4.27 11.39
N SER A 115 -3.89 3.26 10.53
CA SER A 115 -4.57 2.02 10.91
C SER A 115 -3.76 1.13 11.85
N VAL A 116 -2.44 0.97 11.59
CA VAL A 116 -1.58 0.13 12.43
C VAL A 116 -1.45 0.66 13.85
N PRO A 117 -1.20 1.96 14.13
CA PRO A 117 -1.19 2.45 15.49
C PRO A 117 -2.52 2.28 16.23
N ILE A 118 -3.63 2.61 15.58
CA ILE A 118 -4.96 2.55 16.22
C ILE A 118 -5.35 1.11 16.55
N VAL A 119 -5.34 0.25 15.55
CA VAL A 119 -5.76 -1.16 15.72
C VAL A 119 -4.69 -1.97 16.45
N GLY A 120 -3.41 -1.69 16.19
CA GLY A 120 -2.29 -2.39 16.79
C GLY A 120 -2.19 -2.19 18.29
N PHE A 121 -2.38 -0.95 18.78
CA PHE A 121 -2.43 -0.67 20.21
C PHE A 121 -3.51 -1.52 20.91
N LEU A 122 -4.74 -1.47 20.38
CA LEU A 122 -5.85 -2.21 20.94
C LEU A 122 -5.64 -3.73 20.87
N ALA A 123 -5.23 -4.22 19.70
CA ALA A 123 -5.05 -5.63 19.43
C ALA A 123 -3.93 -6.26 20.27
N LEU A 124 -2.79 -5.57 20.42
CA LEU A 124 -1.67 -6.06 21.22
C LEU A 124 -1.96 -6.03 22.72
N ASN A 125 -2.71 -5.01 23.22
CA ASN A 125 -3.11 -4.98 24.62
C ASN A 125 -4.09 -6.13 24.93
N ILE A 126 -5.11 -6.34 24.08
CA ILE A 126 -6.01 -7.49 24.23
C ILE A 126 -5.22 -8.81 24.16
N ALA A 127 -4.26 -8.92 23.24
CA ALA A 127 -3.43 -10.11 23.11
C ALA A 127 -2.61 -10.38 24.39
N LYS A 128 -2.00 -9.36 24.96
CA LYS A 128 -1.21 -9.47 26.19
C LYS A 128 -2.05 -9.86 27.40
N GLU A 129 -3.17 -9.18 27.61
CA GLU A 129 -4.08 -9.46 28.73
C GLU A 129 -4.65 -10.88 28.69
N ASN A 130 -4.86 -11.43 27.49
CA ASN A 130 -5.52 -12.71 27.28
C ASN A 130 -4.57 -13.82 26.76
N ASN A 131 -3.25 -13.60 26.75
CA ASN A 131 -2.24 -14.54 26.27
C ASN A 131 -2.50 -15.08 24.84
N LEU A 132 -2.99 -14.22 23.94
CA LEU A 132 -3.18 -14.56 22.54
C LEU A 132 -1.83 -14.61 21.81
N ASP A 133 -1.76 -15.39 20.71
CA ASP A 133 -0.55 -15.46 19.90
C ASP A 133 -0.26 -14.12 19.20
N THR A 134 0.77 -13.43 19.66
CA THR A 134 1.21 -12.13 19.12
C THR A 134 1.56 -12.18 17.64
N ARG A 135 1.97 -13.38 17.11
CA ARG A 135 2.25 -13.54 15.67
C ARG A 135 0.99 -13.36 14.84
N ILE A 136 -0.10 -14.03 15.24
CA ILE A 136 -1.41 -13.97 14.57
C ILE A 136 -1.93 -12.55 14.61
N ILE A 137 -1.82 -11.89 15.76
CA ILE A 137 -2.28 -10.51 15.93
C ILE A 137 -1.47 -9.52 15.09
N ALA A 138 -0.15 -9.64 15.07
CA ALA A 138 0.71 -8.78 14.26
C ALA A 138 0.42 -8.93 12.75
N ILE A 139 0.26 -10.17 12.26
CA ILE A 139 -0.12 -10.44 10.87
C ILE A 139 -1.50 -9.84 10.58
N ALA A 140 -2.49 -10.06 11.47
CA ALA A 140 -3.83 -9.55 11.27
C ALA A 140 -3.85 -8.02 11.11
N VAL A 141 -3.11 -7.30 11.97
CA VAL A 141 -3.09 -5.83 11.94
C VAL A 141 -2.33 -5.30 10.72
N ILE A 142 -1.10 -5.77 10.49
CA ILE A 142 -0.23 -5.21 9.44
C ILE A 142 -0.73 -5.62 8.06
N GLU A 143 -0.98 -6.91 7.84
CA GLU A 143 -1.47 -7.40 6.54
C GLU A 143 -2.89 -6.91 6.24
N GLY A 144 -3.73 -6.74 7.28
CA GLY A 144 -5.02 -6.09 7.13
C GLY A 144 -4.88 -4.65 6.65
N ALA A 145 -3.98 -3.87 7.27
CA ALA A 145 -3.72 -2.50 6.85
C ALA A 145 -3.17 -2.41 5.42
N LEU A 146 -2.29 -3.34 5.03
CA LEU A 146 -1.74 -3.40 3.67
C LEU A 146 -2.80 -3.81 2.65
N ALA A 147 -3.59 -4.85 2.94
CA ALA A 147 -4.67 -5.31 2.10
C ALA A 147 -5.71 -4.21 1.85
N GLY A 148 -6.17 -3.55 2.91
CA GLY A 148 -7.10 -2.43 2.78
C GLY A 148 -6.48 -1.21 2.11
N GLY A 149 -5.20 -0.94 2.37
CA GLY A 149 -4.49 0.20 1.80
C GLY A 149 -4.46 0.20 0.28
N VAL A 150 -4.32 -0.97 -0.35
CA VAL A 150 -4.35 -1.11 -1.81
C VAL A 150 -5.77 -1.23 -2.40
N PHE A 151 -6.81 -0.98 -1.60
CA PHE A 151 -8.15 -0.78 -2.15
C PHE A 151 -8.11 0.28 -3.26
N PRO A 152 -8.66 0.01 -4.46
CA PRO A 152 -8.45 0.87 -5.64
C PRO A 152 -8.78 2.34 -5.45
N PHE A 153 -9.73 2.66 -4.57
CA PHE A 153 -10.13 4.04 -4.27
C PHE A 153 -9.52 4.59 -2.98
N GLY A 154 -8.64 3.83 -2.35
CA GLY A 154 -7.88 4.24 -1.18
C GLY A 154 -6.52 4.88 -1.54
N PRO A 155 -5.81 5.45 -0.55
CA PRO A 155 -4.57 6.18 -0.82
C PRO A 155 -3.46 5.35 -1.49
N LEU A 156 -3.19 4.13 -1.01
CA LEU A 156 -2.15 3.29 -1.63
C LEU A 156 -2.62 2.72 -2.97
N GLY A 157 -3.92 2.40 -3.11
CA GLY A 157 -4.51 2.01 -4.40
C GLY A 157 -4.36 3.10 -5.46
N ALA A 158 -4.57 4.36 -5.08
CA ALA A 158 -4.34 5.51 -5.95
C ALA A 158 -2.87 5.63 -6.40
N ILE A 159 -1.92 5.40 -5.48
CA ILE A 159 -0.49 5.40 -5.82
C ILE A 159 -0.18 4.28 -6.84
N VAL A 160 -0.67 3.07 -6.58
CA VAL A 160 -0.46 1.93 -7.49
C VAL A 160 -1.04 2.22 -8.87
N GLN A 161 -2.28 2.74 -8.95
CA GLN A 161 -2.89 3.11 -10.23
C GLN A 161 -2.08 4.18 -10.97
N GLY A 162 -1.66 5.24 -10.28
CA GLY A 162 -0.84 6.31 -10.88
C GLY A 162 0.51 5.81 -11.37
N LEU A 163 1.15 4.89 -10.62
CA LEU A 163 2.41 4.28 -11.06
C LEU A 163 2.22 3.40 -12.30
N ILE A 164 1.15 2.59 -12.36
CA ILE A 164 0.86 1.76 -13.53
C ILE A 164 0.46 2.63 -14.72
N ALA A 165 -0.35 3.67 -14.50
CA ALA A 165 -0.76 4.61 -15.55
C ALA A 165 0.43 5.35 -16.19
N SER A 166 1.52 5.56 -15.42
CA SER A 166 2.76 6.13 -15.95
C SER A 166 3.60 5.16 -16.79
N THR A 167 3.16 3.91 -16.94
CA THR A 167 3.80 2.89 -17.79
C THR A 167 3.04 2.68 -19.12
N GLY A 168 3.46 1.74 -19.95
CA GLY A 168 2.73 1.38 -21.17
C GLY A 168 1.41 0.64 -20.94
N PHE A 169 0.91 0.51 -19.69
CA PHE A 169 -0.29 -0.25 -19.31
C PHE A 169 -1.34 0.63 -18.61
N ALA A 170 -1.44 1.90 -18.99
CA ALA A 170 -2.40 2.84 -18.42
C ALA A 170 -3.85 2.32 -18.46
N ASP A 171 -4.27 1.75 -19.59
CA ASP A 171 -5.61 1.19 -19.79
C ASP A 171 -5.93 0.00 -18.87
N MET A 172 -4.89 -0.67 -18.35
CA MET A 172 -5.03 -1.79 -17.42
C MET A 172 -4.88 -1.40 -15.95
N ALA A 173 -4.58 -0.14 -15.65
CA ALA A 173 -4.21 0.30 -14.29
C ALA A 173 -5.29 -0.02 -13.26
N GLN A 174 -6.55 0.18 -13.60
CA GLN A 174 -7.67 -0.11 -12.71
C GLN A 174 -7.89 -1.62 -12.52
N GLU A 175 -7.79 -2.41 -13.60
CA GLU A 175 -7.92 -3.87 -13.52
C GLU A 175 -6.81 -4.47 -12.65
N ILE A 176 -5.56 -4.06 -12.90
CA ILE A 176 -4.39 -4.50 -12.11
C ILE A 176 -4.59 -4.13 -10.62
N SER A 177 -5.08 -2.94 -10.34
CA SER A 177 -5.35 -2.49 -8.97
C SER A 177 -6.41 -3.35 -8.27
N TRP A 178 -7.48 -3.75 -8.96
CA TRP A 178 -8.47 -4.67 -8.42
C TRP A 178 -7.90 -6.06 -8.16
N GLN A 179 -7.14 -6.61 -9.10
CA GLN A 179 -6.51 -7.92 -8.92
C GLN A 179 -5.50 -7.90 -7.77
N LEU A 180 -4.72 -6.83 -7.65
CA LEU A 180 -3.82 -6.61 -6.54
C LEU A 180 -4.58 -6.59 -5.20
N PHE A 181 -5.68 -5.82 -5.10
CA PHE A 181 -6.51 -5.76 -3.89
C PHE A 181 -7.05 -7.14 -3.50
N ILE A 182 -7.58 -7.89 -4.47
CA ILE A 182 -8.10 -9.25 -4.24
C ILE A 182 -7.00 -10.17 -3.73
N VAL A 183 -5.85 -10.22 -4.39
CA VAL A 183 -4.74 -11.10 -3.99
C VAL A 183 -4.17 -10.68 -2.65
N SER A 184 -3.92 -9.38 -2.43
CA SER A 184 -3.41 -8.84 -1.16
C SER A 184 -4.38 -9.02 0.01
N THR A 185 -5.67 -9.30 -0.26
CA THR A 185 -6.65 -9.63 0.76
C THR A 185 -6.70 -11.14 1.03
N ILE A 186 -6.69 -11.94 -0.03
CA ILE A 186 -6.90 -13.39 0.07
C ILE A 186 -5.68 -14.09 0.72
N TYR A 187 -4.43 -13.77 0.29
CA TYR A 187 -3.28 -14.52 0.79
C TYR A 187 -3.05 -14.35 2.30
N PRO A 188 -3.22 -13.15 2.92
CA PRO A 188 -3.08 -13.04 4.36
C PRO A 188 -4.24 -13.68 5.11
N ILE A 189 -5.46 -13.67 4.55
CA ILE A 189 -6.61 -14.39 5.12
C ILE A 189 -6.30 -15.88 5.19
N LEU A 190 -5.77 -16.49 4.13
CA LEU A 190 -5.38 -17.89 4.12
C LEU A 190 -4.25 -18.17 5.11
N LEU A 191 -3.26 -17.29 5.22
CA LEU A 191 -2.19 -17.37 6.20
C LEU A 191 -2.73 -17.32 7.65
N LEU A 192 -3.63 -16.37 7.93
CA LEU A 192 -4.29 -16.25 9.23
C LEU A 192 -5.10 -17.51 9.57
N LEU A 193 -5.90 -18.01 8.63
CA LEU A 193 -6.66 -19.26 8.81
C LEU A 193 -5.72 -20.40 9.14
N PHE A 194 -4.64 -20.59 8.40
CA PHE A 194 -3.66 -21.64 8.64
C PHE A 194 -3.09 -21.55 10.06
N LEU A 195 -2.66 -20.37 10.50
CA LEU A 195 -2.08 -20.17 11.82
C LEU A 195 -3.11 -20.35 12.94
N MET A 196 -4.32 -19.83 12.78
CA MET A 196 -5.40 -19.96 13.75
C MET A 196 -5.86 -21.39 13.93
N PHE A 197 -5.99 -22.19 12.85
CA PHE A 197 -6.35 -23.59 12.96
C PHE A 197 -5.22 -24.44 13.59
N LYS A 198 -3.96 -24.08 13.35
CA LYS A 198 -2.82 -24.70 14.02
C LYS A 198 -2.82 -24.40 15.53
N ASP A 199 -3.27 -23.21 15.94
CA ASP A 199 -3.34 -22.77 17.34
C ASP A 199 -4.71 -23.00 18.00
N ARG A 200 -5.61 -23.75 17.36
CA ARG A 200 -7.01 -23.95 17.78
C ARG A 200 -7.19 -24.50 19.21
N LYS A 201 -6.17 -25.12 19.78
CA LYS A 201 -6.21 -25.67 21.15
C LYS A 201 -6.01 -24.61 22.24
N ASN A 202 -5.76 -23.36 21.87
CA ASN A 202 -5.55 -22.27 22.81
C ASN A 202 -6.91 -21.76 23.34
N ASP A 203 -7.23 -22.05 24.60
CA ASP A 203 -8.46 -21.60 25.28
C ASP A 203 -8.46 -20.12 25.64
N ALA A 204 -7.39 -19.39 25.35
CA ALA A 204 -7.21 -17.98 25.69
C ALA A 204 -8.31 -17.05 25.09
N TYR A 205 -8.86 -17.40 23.92
CA TYR A 205 -9.94 -16.62 23.29
C TYR A 205 -11.27 -16.63 24.06
N LYS A 206 -11.46 -17.54 25.03
CA LYS A 206 -12.74 -17.68 25.75
C LYS A 206 -12.98 -16.59 26.82
N GLN A 207 -11.97 -15.82 27.18
CA GLN A 207 -11.98 -14.88 28.32
C GLN A 207 -11.89 -13.41 27.92
N VAL A 208 -11.92 -13.09 26.62
CA VAL A 208 -11.75 -11.71 26.13
C VAL A 208 -13.03 -10.90 26.35
N GLU A 209 -12.93 -9.78 27.07
CA GLU A 209 -13.99 -8.80 27.21
C GLU A 209 -13.75 -7.60 26.29
N LEU A 210 -14.71 -7.29 25.41
CA LEU A 210 -14.64 -6.14 24.50
C LEU A 210 -15.57 -5.03 24.96
N LYS A 211 -15.05 -3.80 25.06
CA LYS A 211 -15.86 -2.61 25.38
C LYS A 211 -16.73 -2.23 24.19
N ALA A 212 -17.98 -1.84 24.46
CA ALA A 212 -18.89 -1.34 23.44
C ALA A 212 -18.36 -0.02 22.84
N PRO A 213 -18.42 0.14 21.50
CA PRO A 213 -18.00 1.37 20.83
C PRO A 213 -18.97 2.53 21.13
N GLU A 214 -18.45 3.76 21.03
CA GLU A 214 -19.27 4.96 21.11
C GLU A 214 -20.16 5.11 19.85
N ALA A 215 -21.26 5.85 19.99
CA ALA A 215 -22.11 6.18 18.86
C ALA A 215 -21.46 7.25 17.97
N PHE A 216 -21.70 7.18 16.66
CA PHE A 216 -21.25 8.20 15.71
C PHE A 216 -21.81 9.59 16.04
N LYS A 217 -20.93 10.58 16.15
CA LYS A 217 -21.30 12.00 16.26
C LYS A 217 -21.85 12.54 14.93
N PRO A 218 -22.63 13.66 14.93
CA PRO A 218 -23.21 14.18 13.69
C PRO A 218 -22.21 14.42 12.56
N LYS A 219 -21.06 15.05 12.83
CA LYS A 219 -20.01 15.30 11.80
C LYS A 219 -19.41 14.01 11.26
N GLN A 220 -19.27 12.97 12.11
CA GLN A 220 -18.78 11.66 11.67
C GLN A 220 -19.78 10.95 10.74
N LYS A 221 -21.09 11.06 11.01
CA LYS A 221 -22.13 10.54 10.11
C LYS A 221 -22.12 11.25 8.76
N GLN A 222 -21.94 12.56 8.74
CA GLN A 222 -21.84 13.34 7.50
C GLN A 222 -20.58 12.93 6.70
N THR A 223 -19.44 12.77 7.38
CA THR A 223 -18.20 12.30 6.76
C THR A 223 -18.39 10.91 6.16
N LEU A 224 -18.98 9.97 6.90
CA LEU A 224 -19.28 8.62 6.41
C LEU A 224 -20.21 8.65 5.18
N THR A 225 -21.21 9.53 5.19
CA THR A 225 -22.11 9.72 4.04
C THR A 225 -21.34 10.22 2.82
N LEU A 226 -20.49 11.23 2.97
CA LEU A 226 -19.66 11.74 1.85
C LEU A 226 -18.70 10.66 1.32
N MET A 227 -18.08 9.88 2.20
CA MET A 227 -17.21 8.76 1.80
C MET A 227 -18.00 7.71 0.99
N THR A 228 -19.21 7.37 1.44
CA THR A 228 -20.08 6.42 0.74
C THR A 228 -20.49 6.96 -0.63
N ILE A 229 -20.83 8.25 -0.74
CA ILE A 229 -21.16 8.89 -2.02
C ILE A 229 -19.93 8.91 -2.95
N PHE A 230 -18.76 9.29 -2.45
CA PHE A 230 -17.50 9.29 -3.21
C PHE A 230 -17.22 7.91 -3.82
N ILE A 231 -17.18 6.87 -2.97
CA ILE A 231 -16.94 5.50 -3.41
C ILE A 231 -18.05 5.04 -4.36
N GLY A 232 -19.30 5.38 -4.06
CA GLY A 232 -20.44 5.07 -4.91
C GLY A 232 -20.30 5.66 -6.32
N ILE A 233 -19.93 6.92 -6.45
CA ILE A 233 -19.71 7.56 -7.76
C ILE A 233 -18.55 6.87 -8.51
N MET A 234 -17.44 6.63 -7.84
CA MET A 234 -16.26 6.01 -8.44
C MET A 234 -16.49 4.56 -8.88
N LEU A 235 -17.48 3.87 -8.30
CA LEU A 235 -17.81 2.48 -8.65
C LEU A 235 -18.98 2.40 -9.64
N ILE A 236 -20.07 3.11 -9.37
CA ILE A 236 -21.36 2.90 -10.07
C ILE A 236 -21.27 3.33 -11.53
N PHE A 237 -20.68 4.49 -11.82
CA PHE A 237 -20.60 4.99 -13.21
C PHE A 237 -19.77 4.07 -14.11
N PRO A 238 -18.54 3.66 -13.77
CA PRO A 238 -17.77 2.72 -14.59
C PRO A 238 -18.43 1.33 -14.70
N ILE A 239 -19.08 0.86 -13.64
CA ILE A 239 -19.81 -0.43 -13.69
C ILE A 239 -20.96 -0.36 -14.67
N ILE A 240 -21.82 0.68 -14.60
CA ILE A 240 -22.96 0.82 -15.51
C ILE A 240 -22.47 1.01 -16.94
N ASP A 241 -21.42 1.81 -17.16
CA ASP A 241 -20.83 2.04 -18.46
C ASP A 241 -20.35 0.74 -19.10
N ASN A 242 -19.62 -0.08 -18.35
CA ASN A 242 -19.16 -1.39 -18.79
C ASN A 242 -20.35 -2.33 -19.10
N PHE A 243 -21.35 -2.41 -18.23
CA PHE A 243 -22.53 -3.25 -18.46
C PHE A 243 -23.36 -2.81 -19.66
N THR A 244 -23.41 -1.52 -19.96
CA THR A 244 -24.16 -0.97 -21.11
C THR A 244 -23.34 -0.90 -22.39
N GLY A 245 -22.05 -1.23 -22.33
CA GLY A 245 -21.12 -1.16 -23.45
C GLY A 245 -21.04 0.25 -24.05
N GLY A 246 -21.07 1.30 -23.22
CA GLY A 246 -21.06 2.69 -23.69
C GLY A 246 -22.35 3.20 -24.32
N SER A 247 -23.45 2.41 -24.25
CA SER A 247 -24.71 2.75 -24.94
C SER A 247 -25.44 3.95 -24.36
N ILE A 248 -25.07 4.42 -23.17
CA ILE A 248 -25.65 5.60 -22.50
C ILE A 248 -24.63 6.73 -22.51
N PRO A 249 -24.68 7.69 -23.50
CA PRO A 249 -23.63 8.67 -23.68
C PRO A 249 -23.34 9.55 -22.44
N PHE A 250 -24.37 9.84 -21.64
CA PHE A 250 -24.19 10.61 -20.39
C PHE A 250 -23.38 9.85 -19.35
N ILE A 251 -23.61 8.55 -19.19
CA ILE A 251 -22.88 7.70 -18.24
C ILE A 251 -21.44 7.48 -18.71
N ALA A 252 -21.25 7.18 -19.99
CA ALA A 252 -19.95 7.05 -20.60
C ALA A 252 -19.11 8.33 -20.42
N SER A 253 -19.68 9.50 -20.74
CA SER A 253 -19.01 10.78 -20.56
C SER A 253 -18.58 11.08 -19.11
N ILE A 254 -19.41 10.70 -18.12
CA ILE A 254 -19.03 10.82 -16.72
C ILE A 254 -17.92 9.82 -16.38
N SER A 255 -18.10 8.54 -16.75
CA SER A 255 -17.13 7.47 -16.50
C SER A 255 -15.73 7.84 -17.02
N ASP A 256 -15.64 8.32 -18.25
CA ASP A 256 -14.38 8.75 -18.89
C ASP A 256 -13.75 9.99 -18.23
N SER A 257 -14.57 10.82 -17.57
CA SER A 257 -14.11 12.04 -16.89
C SER A 257 -13.73 11.82 -15.43
N LEU A 258 -14.03 10.63 -14.85
CA LEU A 258 -13.69 10.34 -13.47
C LEU A 258 -12.18 10.19 -13.31
N ASN A 259 -11.60 11.05 -12.48
CA ASN A 259 -10.21 10.94 -12.02
C ASN A 259 -10.20 10.89 -10.51
N LEU A 260 -9.60 9.86 -9.95
CA LEU A 260 -9.61 9.58 -8.52
C LEU A 260 -9.03 10.72 -7.68
N GLY A 261 -7.91 11.30 -8.12
CA GLY A 261 -7.25 12.40 -7.42
C GLY A 261 -8.07 13.69 -7.46
N LEU A 262 -8.57 14.07 -8.65
CA LEU A 262 -9.39 15.27 -8.81
C LEU A 262 -10.72 15.15 -8.07
N MET A 263 -11.38 14.00 -8.12
CA MET A 263 -12.58 13.74 -7.34
C MET A 263 -12.30 13.80 -5.83
N GLY A 264 -11.15 13.30 -5.38
CA GLY A 264 -10.70 13.46 -4.00
C GLY A 264 -10.58 14.92 -3.58
N ILE A 265 -10.06 15.79 -4.45
CA ILE A 265 -10.00 17.24 -4.19
C ILE A 265 -11.41 17.85 -4.12
N VAL A 266 -12.30 17.51 -5.05
CA VAL A 266 -13.69 18.00 -5.04
C VAL A 266 -14.40 17.64 -3.73
N PHE A 267 -14.34 16.37 -3.33
CA PHE A 267 -14.97 15.92 -2.08
C PHE A 267 -14.27 16.46 -0.84
N GLY A 268 -12.95 16.67 -0.89
CA GLY A 268 -12.19 17.34 0.16
C GLY A 268 -12.65 18.78 0.37
N VAL A 269 -12.86 19.54 -0.72
CA VAL A 269 -13.42 20.90 -0.65
C VAL A 269 -14.85 20.89 -0.10
N ILE A 270 -15.69 19.95 -0.52
CA ILE A 270 -17.04 19.79 0.05
C ILE A 270 -16.95 19.52 1.56
N ALA A 271 -16.09 18.59 1.99
CA ALA A 271 -15.88 18.29 3.40
C ALA A 271 -15.37 19.50 4.20
N TYR A 272 -14.51 20.33 3.58
CA TYR A 272 -14.04 21.59 4.15
C TYR A 272 -15.19 22.61 4.32
N MET A 273 -16.03 22.78 3.31
CA MET A 273 -17.19 23.69 3.34
C MET A 273 -18.23 23.30 4.40
N PHE A 274 -18.39 22.00 4.67
CA PHE A 274 -19.24 21.49 5.74
C PHE A 274 -18.55 21.49 7.13
N GLU A 275 -17.33 22.00 7.21
CA GLU A 275 -16.53 22.08 8.45
C GLU A 275 -16.47 20.73 9.19
N LEU A 276 -16.28 19.62 8.44
CA LEU A 276 -16.28 18.29 9.02
C LEU A 276 -15.08 18.03 9.92
N ALA A 277 -13.98 18.74 9.69
CA ALA A 277 -12.79 18.79 10.54
C ALA A 277 -12.05 20.13 10.34
N ASP A 278 -11.00 20.37 11.13
CA ASP A 278 -10.09 21.50 10.97
C ASP A 278 -9.26 21.33 9.68
N GLY A 279 -9.51 22.18 8.69
CA GLY A 279 -8.87 22.08 7.38
C GLY A 279 -7.34 22.23 7.42
N GLN A 280 -6.78 23.03 8.35
CA GLN A 280 -5.34 23.16 8.50
C GLN A 280 -4.72 21.85 9.03
N LYS A 281 -5.37 21.20 9.98
CA LYS A 281 -4.94 19.91 10.51
C LYS A 281 -5.06 18.82 9.44
N VAL A 282 -6.13 18.84 8.64
CA VAL A 282 -6.30 17.92 7.51
C VAL A 282 -5.16 18.04 6.50
N LEU A 283 -4.76 19.27 6.11
CA LEU A 283 -3.63 19.50 5.23
C LEU A 283 -2.29 19.08 5.85
N ASN A 284 -2.10 19.30 7.14
CA ASN A 284 -0.90 18.85 7.85
C ASN A 284 -0.79 17.33 7.94
N ARG A 285 -1.93 16.60 7.89
CA ARG A 285 -1.96 15.13 7.84
C ARG A 285 -1.71 14.57 6.44
N THR A 286 -1.66 15.42 5.42
CA THR A 286 -1.28 14.96 4.07
C THR A 286 0.07 14.26 4.14
N PRO A 287 0.23 13.08 3.52
CA PRO A 287 1.45 12.29 3.62
C PRO A 287 2.58 12.86 2.74
N TRP A 288 3.02 14.08 3.04
CA TRP A 288 4.04 14.81 2.27
C TRP A 288 5.33 14.01 2.11
N SER A 289 5.71 13.27 3.14
CA SER A 289 6.91 12.41 3.07
C SER A 289 6.75 11.33 1.99
N VAL A 290 5.57 10.71 1.89
CA VAL A 290 5.28 9.69 0.86
C VAL A 290 5.22 10.31 -0.52
N ILE A 291 4.57 11.47 -0.66
CA ILE A 291 4.48 12.21 -1.92
C ILE A 291 5.89 12.52 -2.44
N TRP A 292 6.74 13.14 -1.62
CA TRP A 292 8.11 13.46 -2.02
C TRP A 292 8.92 12.21 -2.34
N MET A 293 8.82 11.17 -1.51
CA MET A 293 9.55 9.92 -1.71
C MET A 293 9.15 9.25 -3.03
N THR A 294 7.86 9.06 -3.26
CA THR A 294 7.37 8.37 -4.46
C THR A 294 7.61 9.20 -5.73
N CYS A 295 7.24 10.49 -5.74
CA CYS A 295 7.43 11.33 -6.92
C CYS A 295 8.91 11.61 -7.21
N GLY A 296 9.74 11.81 -6.18
CA GLY A 296 11.15 12.09 -6.37
C GLY A 296 11.95 10.88 -6.86
N ILE A 297 11.66 9.69 -6.33
CA ILE A 297 12.25 8.44 -6.85
C ILE A 297 11.74 8.15 -8.26
N SER A 298 10.44 8.36 -8.53
CA SER A 298 9.88 8.21 -9.89
C SER A 298 10.55 9.16 -10.90
N LEU A 299 10.85 10.40 -10.50
CA LEU A 299 11.61 11.33 -11.33
C LEU A 299 13.01 10.80 -11.67
N LEU A 300 13.75 10.30 -10.67
CA LEU A 300 15.07 9.72 -10.88
C LEU A 300 15.02 8.48 -11.81
N ILE A 301 14.00 7.65 -11.63
CA ILE A 301 13.75 6.50 -12.51
C ILE A 301 13.39 6.97 -13.92
N GLY A 302 12.57 8.01 -14.07
CA GLY A 302 12.23 8.62 -15.34
C GLY A 302 13.48 9.06 -16.14
N VAL A 303 14.45 9.67 -15.46
CA VAL A 303 15.77 9.98 -16.05
C VAL A 303 16.50 8.69 -16.48
N GLY A 304 16.42 7.62 -15.68
CA GLY A 304 16.98 6.31 -16.02
C GLY A 304 16.32 5.65 -17.23
N VAL A 305 15.01 5.83 -17.39
CA VAL A 305 14.26 5.31 -18.55
C VAL A 305 14.77 5.92 -19.85
N GLN A 306 15.16 7.19 -19.86
CA GLN A 306 15.73 7.85 -21.05
C GLN A 306 17.05 7.22 -21.52
N VAL A 307 17.71 6.45 -20.68
CA VAL A 307 18.97 5.76 -20.98
C VAL A 307 18.89 4.23 -20.97
N GLY A 308 17.66 3.67 -21.02
CA GLY A 308 17.42 2.22 -21.21
C GLY A 308 17.60 1.38 -19.95
N ILE A 309 17.29 1.92 -18.74
CA ILE A 309 17.37 1.15 -17.50
C ILE A 309 16.38 -0.01 -17.49
N THR A 310 15.19 0.20 -18.02
CA THR A 310 14.08 -0.77 -18.04
C THR A 310 14.44 -2.01 -18.85
N GLU A 311 15.00 -1.83 -20.04
CA GLU A 311 15.46 -2.90 -20.93
C GLU A 311 16.63 -3.67 -20.29
N SER A 312 17.52 -2.95 -19.61
CA SER A 312 18.66 -3.57 -18.93
C SER A 312 18.24 -4.43 -17.74
N LEU A 313 17.25 -3.99 -16.96
CA LEU A 313 16.68 -4.76 -15.85
C LEU A 313 15.90 -5.98 -16.36
N ALA A 314 15.07 -5.81 -17.40
CA ALA A 314 14.34 -6.90 -18.03
C ALA A 314 15.28 -7.98 -18.58
N ALA A 315 16.38 -7.57 -19.21
CA ALA A 315 17.41 -8.49 -19.70
C ALA A 315 18.07 -9.29 -18.56
N LEU A 316 18.28 -8.72 -17.38
CA LEU A 316 18.78 -9.47 -16.23
C LEU A 316 17.78 -10.52 -15.74
N ILE A 317 16.49 -10.17 -15.69
CA ILE A 317 15.43 -11.09 -15.25
C ILE A 317 15.23 -12.23 -16.26
N SER A 318 15.48 -12.00 -17.56
CA SER A 318 15.35 -13.04 -18.59
C SER A 318 16.34 -14.22 -18.45
N TYR A 319 17.39 -14.09 -17.65
CA TYR A 319 18.26 -15.22 -17.29
C TYR A 319 17.64 -16.16 -16.24
N VAL A 320 16.55 -15.73 -15.59
CA VAL A 320 15.82 -16.56 -14.62
C VAL A 320 14.92 -17.54 -15.40
N PRO A 321 14.88 -18.84 -15.04
CA PRO A 321 13.98 -19.79 -15.67
C PRO A 321 12.53 -19.30 -15.64
N TRP A 322 11.85 -19.34 -16.79
CA TRP A 322 10.53 -18.73 -17.00
C TRP A 322 9.49 -19.02 -15.91
N PRO A 323 9.30 -20.27 -15.40
CA PRO A 323 8.25 -20.56 -14.43
C PRO A 323 8.48 -19.94 -13.06
N ILE A 324 9.71 -19.56 -12.72
CA ILE A 324 10.05 -19.03 -11.38
C ILE A 324 10.29 -17.52 -11.39
N ILE A 325 10.14 -16.83 -12.53
CA ILE A 325 10.28 -15.37 -12.64
C ILE A 325 9.38 -14.64 -11.63
N PRO A 326 8.06 -14.94 -11.51
CA PRO A 326 7.19 -14.25 -10.54
C PRO A 326 7.65 -14.44 -9.09
N VAL A 327 8.08 -15.65 -8.73
CA VAL A 327 8.60 -15.94 -7.38
C VAL A 327 9.90 -15.19 -7.12
N THR A 328 10.81 -15.15 -8.10
CA THR A 328 12.08 -14.43 -7.99
C THR A 328 11.84 -12.94 -7.78
N ILE A 329 10.89 -12.35 -8.53
CA ILE A 329 10.54 -10.93 -8.35
C ILE A 329 9.92 -10.69 -6.98
N ALA A 330 8.97 -11.52 -6.53
CA ALA A 330 8.38 -11.38 -5.21
C ALA A 330 9.43 -11.46 -4.10
N LEU A 331 10.36 -12.41 -4.17
CA LEU A 331 11.44 -12.54 -3.19
C LEU A 331 12.43 -11.36 -3.26
N LEU A 332 12.79 -10.91 -4.45
CA LEU A 332 13.69 -9.76 -4.63
C LEU A 332 13.06 -8.48 -4.04
N CYS A 333 11.80 -8.22 -4.37
CA CYS A 333 11.05 -7.09 -3.81
C CYS A 333 10.91 -7.20 -2.29
N GLY A 334 10.67 -8.42 -1.76
CA GLY A 334 10.63 -8.68 -0.33
C GLY A 334 11.96 -8.39 0.36
N CYS A 335 13.07 -8.87 -0.20
CA CYS A 335 14.40 -8.58 0.35
C CYS A 335 14.73 -7.07 0.35
N MET A 336 14.38 -6.37 -0.72
CA MET A 336 14.58 -4.92 -0.81
C MET A 336 13.69 -4.16 0.19
N SER A 337 12.46 -4.62 0.41
CA SER A 337 11.49 -3.97 1.31
C SER A 337 11.85 -4.08 2.79
N ILE A 338 12.78 -4.96 3.17
CA ILE A 338 13.29 -5.00 4.56
C ILE A 338 13.90 -3.64 4.94
N PHE A 339 14.56 -2.97 3.99
CA PHE A 339 15.32 -1.74 4.22
C PHE A 339 14.80 -0.56 3.38
N SER A 340 13.69 -0.71 2.68
CA SER A 340 13.18 0.30 1.75
C SER A 340 11.65 0.27 1.69
N SER A 341 11.05 1.39 1.29
CA SER A 341 9.59 1.48 1.12
C SER A 341 9.13 0.75 -0.15
N THR A 342 8.18 -0.15 -0.01
CA THR A 342 7.56 -0.84 -1.15
C THR A 342 6.92 0.14 -2.12
N ILE A 343 6.11 1.06 -1.61
CA ILE A 343 5.36 2.02 -2.45
C ILE A 343 6.25 3.18 -2.90
N GLY A 344 7.16 3.64 -2.04
CA GLY A 344 8.00 4.81 -2.34
C GLY A 344 9.19 4.52 -3.25
N VAL A 345 9.70 3.29 -3.28
CA VAL A 345 10.92 2.94 -4.02
C VAL A 345 10.73 1.72 -4.92
N ILE A 346 10.24 0.60 -4.37
CA ILE A 346 10.21 -0.67 -5.10
C ILE A 346 9.18 -0.63 -6.23
N ALA A 347 7.96 -0.19 -5.94
CA ALA A 347 6.90 -0.10 -6.94
C ALA A 347 7.28 0.85 -8.10
N PRO A 348 7.75 2.10 -7.87
CA PRO A 348 8.22 2.95 -8.95
C PRO A 348 9.32 2.30 -9.81
N LEU A 349 10.30 1.65 -9.17
CA LEU A 349 11.41 1.01 -9.88
C LEU A 349 10.95 -0.16 -10.75
N PHE A 350 10.17 -1.07 -10.20
CA PHE A 350 9.80 -2.30 -10.90
C PHE A 350 8.61 -2.11 -11.85
N PHE A 351 7.66 -1.21 -11.57
CA PHE A 351 6.55 -0.98 -12.50
C PHE A 351 7.01 -0.38 -13.81
N THR A 352 8.01 0.50 -13.80
CA THR A 352 8.59 1.02 -15.05
C THR A 352 9.23 -0.07 -15.91
N THR A 353 9.59 -1.21 -15.32
CA THR A 353 10.15 -2.36 -16.06
C THR A 353 9.08 -3.29 -16.65
N LEU A 354 7.80 -3.17 -16.27
CA LEU A 354 6.73 -4.06 -16.71
C LEU A 354 6.62 -4.19 -18.25
N PRO A 355 6.68 -3.09 -19.05
CA PRO A 355 6.61 -3.22 -20.50
C PRO A 355 7.76 -4.04 -21.09
N ALA A 356 8.97 -3.80 -20.63
CA ALA A 356 10.15 -4.52 -21.07
C ALA A 356 10.13 -5.99 -20.62
N LEU A 357 9.66 -6.27 -19.39
CA LEU A 357 9.47 -7.62 -18.87
C LEU A 357 8.43 -8.40 -19.69
N TYR A 358 7.29 -7.77 -19.99
CA TYR A 358 6.27 -8.37 -20.84
C TYR A 358 6.83 -8.72 -22.22
N ALA A 359 7.54 -7.78 -22.85
CA ALA A 359 8.12 -7.98 -24.18
C ALA A 359 9.18 -9.08 -24.20
N THR A 360 9.97 -9.26 -23.14
CA THR A 360 11.07 -10.23 -23.09
C THR A 360 10.67 -11.60 -22.58
N THR A 361 9.71 -11.68 -21.66
CA THR A 361 9.36 -12.91 -20.94
C THR A 361 7.97 -13.44 -21.29
N GLY A 362 7.07 -12.61 -21.84
CA GLY A 362 5.67 -12.93 -22.10
C GLY A 362 4.78 -13.01 -20.84
N TRP A 363 5.33 -12.72 -19.64
CA TRP A 363 4.54 -12.74 -18.41
C TRP A 363 3.52 -11.61 -18.37
N SER A 364 2.30 -11.93 -17.92
CA SER A 364 1.22 -10.94 -17.74
C SER A 364 1.68 -9.77 -16.86
N PRO A 365 1.51 -8.51 -17.31
CA PRO A 365 1.81 -7.32 -16.50
C PRO A 365 1.10 -7.33 -15.17
N THR A 366 -0.13 -7.84 -15.12
CA THR A 366 -0.94 -7.97 -13.90
C THR A 366 -0.28 -8.89 -12.89
N ILE A 367 0.13 -10.10 -13.30
CA ILE A 367 0.78 -11.06 -12.40
C ILE A 367 2.09 -10.49 -11.88
N MET A 368 2.87 -9.85 -12.75
CA MET A 368 4.13 -9.26 -12.36
C MET A 368 3.93 -8.09 -11.36
N ALA A 369 2.96 -7.21 -11.62
CA ALA A 369 2.62 -6.11 -10.70
C ALA A 369 2.16 -6.65 -9.34
N VAL A 370 1.31 -7.68 -9.32
CA VAL A 370 0.88 -8.36 -8.09
C VAL A 370 2.07 -8.92 -7.34
N CYS A 371 2.98 -9.65 -8.01
CA CYS A 371 4.15 -10.26 -7.38
C CYS A 371 5.13 -9.22 -6.80
N ILE A 372 5.31 -8.09 -7.48
CA ILE A 372 6.12 -6.96 -6.99
C ILE A 372 5.55 -6.46 -5.66
N ILE A 373 4.26 -6.18 -5.61
CA ILE A 373 3.64 -5.57 -4.43
C ILE A 373 3.50 -6.57 -3.27
N ILE A 374 2.99 -7.78 -3.50
CA ILE A 374 2.86 -8.76 -2.41
C ILE A 374 4.22 -9.17 -1.84
N GLY A 375 5.25 -9.26 -2.71
CA GLY A 375 6.62 -9.50 -2.26
C GLY A 375 7.12 -8.38 -1.36
N GLY A 376 6.99 -7.13 -1.79
CA GLY A 376 7.36 -5.97 -1.00
C GLY A 376 6.59 -5.87 0.32
N PHE A 377 5.28 -6.07 0.29
CA PHE A 377 4.42 -6.01 1.47
C PHE A 377 4.76 -7.10 2.50
N ALA A 378 5.11 -8.28 2.04
CA ALA A 378 5.45 -9.39 2.92
C ALA A 378 6.59 -9.08 3.92
N ALA A 379 7.50 -8.17 3.58
CA ALA A 379 8.56 -7.73 4.48
C ALA A 379 8.22 -6.48 5.30
N THR A 380 7.07 -5.84 5.05
CA THR A 380 6.62 -4.66 5.80
C THR A 380 6.36 -4.96 7.29
N VAL A 381 6.20 -6.22 7.66
CA VAL A 381 6.08 -6.66 9.06
C VAL A 381 7.39 -6.60 9.84
N THR A 382 8.54 -6.40 9.18
CA THR A 382 9.84 -6.33 9.87
C THR A 382 9.92 -5.09 10.77
N PRO A 383 10.66 -5.16 11.89
CA PRO A 383 10.88 -3.98 12.74
C PRO A 383 11.59 -2.81 12.05
N PHE A 384 12.25 -3.06 10.92
CA PHE A 384 12.98 -2.06 10.12
C PHE A 384 12.11 -1.37 9.08
N SER A 385 10.89 -1.87 8.85
CA SER A 385 9.95 -1.34 7.87
C SER A 385 8.78 -0.62 8.55
N ASP A 386 8.01 0.15 7.77
CA ASP A 386 6.91 0.99 8.27
C ASP A 386 5.91 0.23 9.16
N GLY A 387 5.43 -0.94 8.74
CA GLY A 387 4.41 -1.68 9.48
C GLY A 387 4.90 -2.21 10.82
N GLY A 388 6.05 -2.87 10.85
CA GLY A 388 6.61 -3.44 12.08
C GLY A 388 7.08 -2.37 13.07
N SER A 389 7.71 -1.29 12.58
CA SER A 389 8.13 -0.17 13.43
C SER A 389 6.94 0.57 14.04
N LEU A 390 5.88 0.82 13.26
CA LEU A 390 4.64 1.42 13.74
C LEU A 390 3.95 0.55 14.79
N LEU A 391 3.89 -0.77 14.56
CA LEU A 391 3.30 -1.71 15.51
C LEU A 391 4.08 -1.73 16.83
N LEU A 392 5.42 -1.74 16.76
CA LEU A 392 6.29 -1.64 17.94
C LEU A 392 6.09 -0.33 18.69
N ALA A 393 6.10 0.80 17.98
CA ALA A 393 5.92 2.13 18.59
C ALA A 393 4.54 2.28 19.25
N SER A 394 3.49 1.74 18.63
CA SER A 394 2.12 1.83 19.13
C SER A 394 1.78 0.80 20.21
N SER A 395 2.57 -0.24 20.41
CA SER A 395 2.26 -1.35 21.33
C SER A 395 2.13 -0.90 22.81
N GLY A 396 2.79 0.18 23.19
CA GLY A 396 2.94 0.57 24.59
C GLY A 396 3.83 -0.39 25.40
N TYR A 397 4.47 -1.34 24.77
CA TYR A 397 5.37 -2.32 25.41
C TYR A 397 6.72 -1.68 25.73
N LEU A 398 7.31 -2.07 26.87
CA LEU A 398 8.60 -1.58 27.31
C LEU A 398 9.52 -2.75 27.70
N GLY A 399 10.82 -2.52 27.69
CA GLY A 399 11.82 -3.46 28.16
C GLY A 399 11.75 -4.84 27.51
N LYS A 400 11.49 -5.88 28.29
CA LYS A 400 11.46 -7.26 27.82
C LYS A 400 10.32 -7.51 26.80
N ASP A 401 9.13 -7.02 27.07
CA ASP A 401 7.97 -7.23 26.19
C ASP A 401 8.17 -6.59 24.81
N GLN A 402 8.78 -5.40 24.77
CA GLN A 402 9.15 -4.74 23.51
C GLN A 402 10.19 -5.55 22.72
N LYS A 403 11.20 -6.09 23.41
CA LYS A 403 12.21 -6.94 22.80
C LYS A 403 11.62 -8.26 22.29
N ASP A 404 10.70 -8.84 23.02
CA ASP A 404 10.01 -10.07 22.62
C ASP A 404 9.10 -9.84 21.41
N LEU A 405 8.39 -8.70 21.34
CA LEU A 405 7.64 -8.30 20.15
C LEU A 405 8.58 -8.08 18.95
N TYR A 406 9.69 -7.34 19.13
CA TYR A 406 10.70 -7.14 18.09
C TYR A 406 11.21 -8.47 17.51
N ASN A 407 11.62 -9.39 18.39
CA ASN A 407 12.10 -10.71 17.96
C ASN A 407 10.99 -11.54 17.28
N THR A 408 9.75 -11.40 17.75
CA THR A 408 8.60 -12.10 17.16
C THR A 408 8.37 -11.60 15.74
N LEU A 409 8.36 -10.28 15.52
CA LEU A 409 8.19 -9.69 14.18
C LEU A 409 9.31 -10.14 13.25
N LEU A 410 10.58 -10.03 13.69
CA LEU A 410 11.73 -10.30 12.83
C LEU A 410 11.89 -11.79 12.50
N PHE A 411 11.85 -12.66 13.52
CA PHE A 411 12.25 -14.07 13.34
C PHE A 411 11.07 -15.04 13.20
N ARG A 412 9.86 -14.63 13.56
CA ARG A 412 8.68 -15.51 13.51
C ARG A 412 7.62 -15.04 12.54
N VAL A 413 7.34 -13.74 12.44
CA VAL A 413 6.30 -13.20 11.53
C VAL A 413 6.85 -13.08 10.12
N THR A 414 7.98 -12.40 9.92
CA THR A 414 8.57 -12.15 8.60
C THR A 414 8.77 -13.43 7.75
N PRO A 415 9.30 -14.56 8.28
CA PRO A 415 9.41 -15.77 7.47
C PRO A 415 8.07 -16.34 6.99
N PHE A 416 7.00 -16.18 7.79
CA PHE A 416 5.66 -16.63 7.40
C PHE A 416 5.07 -15.73 6.30
N THR A 417 5.18 -14.41 6.43
CA THR A 417 4.65 -13.49 5.43
C THR A 417 5.43 -13.58 4.11
N VAL A 418 6.75 -13.58 4.14
CA VAL A 418 7.59 -13.76 2.94
C VAL A 418 7.37 -15.13 2.30
N GLY A 419 7.28 -16.18 3.11
CA GLY A 419 6.98 -17.52 2.61
C GLY A 419 5.60 -17.60 1.96
N SER A 420 4.58 -16.97 2.55
CA SER A 420 3.23 -16.95 1.97
C SER A 420 3.15 -16.16 0.67
N ALA A 421 3.86 -15.03 0.56
CA ALA A 421 3.95 -14.26 -0.68
C ALA A 421 4.66 -15.06 -1.79
N ALA A 422 5.76 -15.76 -1.46
CA ALA A 422 6.45 -16.65 -2.41
C ALA A 422 5.56 -17.80 -2.90
N ILE A 423 4.79 -18.44 -2.00
CA ILE A 423 3.82 -19.47 -2.34
C ILE A 423 2.72 -18.91 -3.23
N THR A 424 2.21 -17.71 -2.92
CA THR A 424 1.21 -17.03 -3.74
C THR A 424 1.74 -16.73 -5.14
N ALA A 425 2.96 -16.20 -5.25
CA ALA A 425 3.61 -15.95 -6.54
C ALA A 425 3.80 -17.25 -7.34
N LEU A 426 4.18 -18.35 -6.68
CA LEU A 426 4.29 -19.67 -7.32
C LEU A 426 2.93 -20.17 -7.80
N THR A 427 1.89 -20.00 -6.99
CA THR A 427 0.51 -20.40 -7.37
C THR A 427 0.03 -19.63 -8.59
N LEU A 428 0.26 -18.31 -8.63
CA LEU A 428 -0.06 -17.47 -9.80
C LEU A 428 0.74 -17.89 -11.03
N SER A 429 2.01 -18.26 -10.86
CA SER A 429 2.86 -18.80 -11.92
C SER A 429 2.29 -20.09 -12.51
N ILE A 430 1.86 -21.03 -11.67
CA ILE A 430 1.27 -22.31 -12.11
C ILE A 430 -0.06 -22.08 -12.82
N ILE A 431 -0.94 -21.25 -12.27
CA ILE A 431 -2.25 -20.94 -12.90
C ILE A 431 -2.07 -20.33 -14.29
N HIS A 432 -1.08 -19.47 -14.49
CA HIS A 432 -0.81 -18.83 -15.77
C HIS A 432 -0.17 -19.79 -16.81
N SER A 433 0.49 -20.85 -16.33
CA SER A 433 1.14 -21.83 -17.22
C SER A 433 0.21 -22.95 -17.70
N ILE A 434 -1.01 -23.03 -17.15
CA ILE A 434 -2.09 -23.95 -17.57
C ILE A 434 -2.99 -23.26 -18.58
#